data_0b065de13e0fba764a993aec42b6f3c3
#
_entry.id   0b065de13e0fba764a993aec42b6f3c3
#
_cell.length_a   1.000
_cell.length_b   1.000
_cell.length_c   1.000
_cell.angle_alpha   90.00
_cell.angle_beta   90.00
_cell.angle_gamma   90.00
#
_symmetry.space_group_name_H-M   'P 1'
#
loop_
_entity.id
_entity.type
_entity.pdbx_description
1 polymer ?
#
loop_
_entity_poly.entity_id
_entity_poly.type
_entity_poly.pdbx_seq_one_letter_code
_entity_poly.pdbx_strand_id
1 'polypeptide(L)'
;MIRAALLVLALCAASSHAFRASPLRTLNAAKTGIQLRPSLAGSFNLKMNAEAAAPSDPPAPVPEQKKFLGVERKVIKKLLPLGMMFFCILFNYTILRDTKDVLVVTAPKSGAEIIPFLKTYVNLPAAIGFTVFYSRLCNALPQAQVFYSILIPFLTFFGAFGGFIYPFRNYLHPHAAADFLAHNLPTFFLPLIAIFRNWTYAVFYVMAELWGSVVVSVLFWGFANEIATVQEAKKYYPLFGFMANIALIFSGQYVKLVSDIRSRLPSHVDAWGYSLRLLMGAVVTFGTFIMGLYSHMQRNVLTDPECVNPNREQKRKKTKTSMSVGESAQFLAKSKYIRSYPPCLWYRH
;
A
#
# COMPACT_ATOMS: atom_id res chain seq x y z
N MET A 1 -12.35 19.35 -0.27
CA MET A 1 -11.54 18.76 -1.35
C MET A 1 -10.03 18.92 -1.13
N ILE A 2 -9.49 20.12 -0.96
CA ILE A 2 -8.06 20.39 -0.77
C ILE A 2 -7.47 19.68 0.45
N ARG A 3 -8.20 19.59 1.57
CA ARG A 3 -7.72 18.90 2.80
C ARG A 3 -7.73 17.38 2.71
N ALA A 4 -8.63 16.77 1.94
CA ALA A 4 -8.59 15.34 1.67
C ALA A 4 -7.43 14.98 0.73
N ALA A 5 -7.14 15.82 -0.25
CA ALA A 5 -5.97 15.71 -1.11
C ALA A 5 -4.66 15.88 -0.31
N LEU A 6 -4.63 16.81 0.66
CA LEU A 6 -3.48 17.00 1.57
C LEU A 6 -3.29 15.81 2.51
N LEU A 7 -4.36 15.13 2.93
CA LEU A 7 -4.26 13.93 3.78
C LEU A 7 -3.74 12.72 2.99
N VAL A 8 -4.15 12.57 1.73
CA VAL A 8 -3.60 11.57 0.81
C VAL A 8 -2.15 11.89 0.46
N LEU A 9 -1.80 13.17 0.27
CA LEU A 9 -0.43 13.63 0.08
C LEU A 9 0.44 13.38 1.32
N ALA A 10 -0.07 13.64 2.52
CA ALA A 10 0.63 13.35 3.77
C ALA A 10 0.86 11.85 3.98
N LEU A 11 -0.11 11.00 3.62
CA LEU A 11 0.03 9.54 3.66
C LEU A 11 1.01 9.03 2.60
N CYS A 12 1.00 9.58 1.40
CA CYS A 12 1.98 9.25 0.34
C CYS A 12 3.39 9.75 0.69
N ALA A 13 3.54 10.95 1.26
CA ALA A 13 4.81 11.48 1.73
C ALA A 13 5.35 10.72 2.94
N ALA A 14 4.49 10.33 3.89
CA ALA A 14 4.88 9.50 5.03
C ALA A 14 5.38 8.12 4.62
N SER A 15 4.81 7.53 3.56
CA SER A 15 5.27 6.24 3.01
C SER A 15 6.65 6.34 2.38
N SER A 16 7.03 7.48 1.81
CA SER A 16 8.36 7.70 1.21
C SER A 16 9.43 8.10 2.22
N HIS A 17 9.07 8.66 3.39
CA HIS A 17 10.00 9.05 4.46
C HIS A 17 10.22 8.01 5.55
N ALA A 18 9.37 7.00 5.67
CA ALA A 18 9.51 5.93 6.67
C ALA A 18 10.73 5.02 6.46
N PHE A 19 11.49 5.19 5.37
CA PHE A 19 12.66 4.37 5.01
C PHE A 19 14.02 5.07 5.21
N ARG A 20 14.08 6.25 5.86
CA ARG A 20 15.35 6.80 6.33
C ARG A 20 15.57 6.43 7.79
N ALA A 21 16.41 5.44 8.02
CA ALA A 21 16.90 5.04 9.33
C ALA A 21 17.56 6.23 10.04
N SER A 22 17.00 6.66 11.17
CA SER A 22 17.66 7.58 12.11
C SER A 22 18.55 6.76 13.06
N PRO A 23 19.76 7.23 13.39
CA PRO A 23 20.65 6.53 14.30
C PRO A 23 20.11 6.57 15.74
N LEU A 24 20.19 5.45 16.43
CA LEU A 24 19.88 5.28 17.84
C LEU A 24 20.69 6.28 18.71
N ARG A 25 20.01 7.23 19.30
CA ARG A 25 20.54 8.02 20.43
C ARG A 25 20.17 7.29 21.73
N THR A 26 21.18 6.82 22.40
CA THR A 26 21.10 6.34 23.79
C THR A 26 20.71 7.51 24.70
N LEU A 27 19.55 7.45 25.32
CA LEU A 27 19.14 8.36 26.40
C LEU A 27 19.50 7.76 27.75
N ASN A 28 20.50 8.36 28.40
CA ASN A 28 20.82 8.16 29.82
C ASN A 28 19.64 8.63 30.69
N ALA A 29 19.18 7.71 31.53
CA ALA A 29 18.19 8.02 32.56
C ALA A 29 18.86 8.83 33.68
N ALA A 30 18.47 10.10 33.80
CA ALA A 30 18.75 10.91 34.98
C ALA A 30 17.51 10.93 35.89
N LYS A 31 17.75 10.60 37.14
CA LYS A 31 16.84 10.58 38.30
C LYS A 31 16.13 11.92 38.49
N THR A 32 14.83 11.92 38.55
CA THR A 32 14.08 12.97 39.26
C THR A 32 12.94 12.30 40.08
N GLY A 33 13.10 12.36 41.39
CA GLY A 33 12.12 11.87 42.33
C GLY A 33 10.91 12.79 42.41
N ILE A 34 9.72 12.21 42.30
CA ILE A 34 8.45 12.86 42.64
C ILE A 34 7.84 12.06 43.76
N GLN A 35 7.80 12.68 44.93
CA GLN A 35 7.08 12.17 46.12
C GLN A 35 5.57 12.28 45.87
N LEU A 36 4.87 11.18 45.96
CA LEU A 36 3.40 11.13 46.04
C LEU A 36 2.96 11.26 47.49
N ARG A 37 2.22 12.34 47.79
CA ARG A 37 1.48 12.51 49.06
C ARG A 37 0.25 11.58 49.07
N PRO A 38 -0.04 10.90 50.19
CA PRO A 38 -1.30 10.17 50.35
C PRO A 38 -2.37 11.13 50.88
N SER A 39 -3.54 11.17 50.27
CA SER A 39 -4.72 11.84 50.83
C SER A 39 -5.99 11.04 50.56
N LEU A 40 -6.63 10.71 51.67
CA LEU A 40 -8.05 10.41 51.91
C LEU A 40 -8.60 9.05 51.46
N ALA A 41 -8.59 8.15 52.43
CA ALA A 41 -9.46 6.99 52.51
C ALA A 41 -10.93 7.42 52.64
N GLY A 42 -11.73 7.13 51.62
CA GLY A 42 -13.19 7.10 51.71
C GLY A 42 -13.64 5.64 51.77
N SER A 43 -14.07 5.22 52.94
CA SER A 43 -14.62 3.90 53.21
C SER A 43 -15.96 3.71 52.51
N PHE A 44 -16.00 2.86 51.48
CA PHE A 44 -17.24 2.39 50.86
C PHE A 44 -17.49 0.95 51.36
N ASN A 45 -18.38 0.80 52.31
CA ASN A 45 -18.87 -0.50 52.83
C ASN A 45 -19.81 -1.13 51.79
N LEU A 46 -19.32 -2.07 51.00
CA LEU A 46 -20.14 -3.00 50.22
C LEU A 46 -20.40 -4.26 51.08
N LYS A 47 -21.61 -4.40 51.58
CA LYS A 47 -22.11 -5.66 52.13
C LYS A 47 -22.09 -6.71 51.01
N MET A 48 -21.15 -7.63 51.06
CA MET A 48 -21.21 -8.87 50.28
C MET A 48 -22.19 -9.83 50.98
N ASN A 49 -23.32 -10.10 50.35
CA ASN A 49 -24.13 -11.28 50.66
C ASN A 49 -23.34 -12.51 50.21
N ALA A 50 -22.83 -13.26 51.18
CA ALA A 50 -22.28 -14.58 50.93
C ALA A 50 -23.45 -15.57 50.81
N GLU A 51 -23.88 -15.82 49.61
CA GLU A 51 -24.75 -16.95 49.27
C GLU A 51 -23.83 -18.10 48.79
N ALA A 52 -23.92 -19.19 49.53
CA ALA A 52 -23.07 -20.37 49.35
C ALA A 52 -23.25 -20.96 47.92
N ALA A 53 -22.29 -20.74 47.05
CA ALA A 53 -22.17 -21.47 45.78
C ALA A 53 -21.44 -22.79 46.05
N ALA A 54 -22.08 -23.89 45.70
CA ALA A 54 -21.50 -25.25 45.67
C ALA A 54 -20.20 -25.30 44.85
N PRO A 55 -19.26 -26.21 45.14
CA PRO A 55 -18.01 -26.31 44.40
C PRO A 55 -18.31 -26.65 42.92
N SER A 56 -18.05 -25.70 42.05
CA SER A 56 -18.06 -25.93 40.61
C SER A 56 -16.90 -26.86 40.22
N ASP A 57 -17.21 -27.89 39.46
CA ASP A 57 -16.23 -28.79 38.85
C ASP A 57 -15.04 -28.04 38.25
N PRO A 58 -13.83 -28.60 38.30
CA PRO A 58 -12.66 -27.98 37.68
C PRO A 58 -12.93 -27.77 36.20
N PRO A 59 -12.59 -26.61 35.64
CA PRO A 59 -12.83 -26.32 34.22
C PRO A 59 -12.17 -27.42 33.38
N ALA A 60 -12.94 -27.99 32.44
CA ALA A 60 -12.47 -29.01 31.52
C ALA A 60 -11.12 -28.57 30.90
N PRO A 61 -10.15 -29.49 30.73
CA PRO A 61 -8.85 -29.15 30.21
C PRO A 61 -9.03 -28.52 28.84
N VAL A 62 -8.58 -27.25 28.70
CA VAL A 62 -8.54 -26.51 27.44
C VAL A 62 -7.70 -27.34 26.46
N PRO A 63 -8.20 -27.74 25.31
CA PRO A 63 -7.46 -28.62 24.40
C PRO A 63 -6.11 -27.96 24.07
N GLU A 64 -5.02 -28.67 24.31
CA GLU A 64 -3.65 -28.22 24.02
C GLU A 64 -3.57 -27.83 22.54
N GLN A 65 -3.53 -26.55 22.27
CA GLN A 65 -3.42 -26.03 20.93
C GLN A 65 -2.01 -26.39 20.43
N LYS A 66 -1.94 -27.23 19.38
CA LYS A 66 -0.69 -27.64 18.73
C LYS A 66 0.10 -26.40 18.31
N LYS A 67 1.16 -26.06 19.06
CA LYS A 67 2.09 -24.96 18.76
C LYS A 67 3.11 -25.44 17.75
N PHE A 68 3.28 -24.70 16.65
CA PHE A 68 4.36 -24.89 15.69
C PHE A 68 5.30 -23.67 15.78
N LEU A 69 6.59 -23.88 16.07
CA LEU A 69 7.56 -22.78 16.32
C LEU A 69 7.12 -21.78 17.41
N GLY A 70 6.41 -22.22 18.45
CA GLY A 70 5.92 -21.33 19.51
C GLY A 70 4.71 -20.45 19.13
N VAL A 71 4.19 -20.59 17.92
CA VAL A 71 3.01 -19.87 17.40
C VAL A 71 1.84 -20.84 17.25
N GLU A 72 0.65 -20.41 17.58
CA GLU A 72 -0.57 -21.20 17.40
C GLU A 72 -0.78 -21.50 15.91
N ARG A 73 -1.07 -22.74 15.57
CA ARG A 73 -1.29 -23.17 14.16
C ARG A 73 -2.35 -22.35 13.43
N LYS A 74 -3.36 -21.87 14.16
CA LYS A 74 -4.41 -20.97 13.63
C LYS A 74 -3.85 -19.64 13.18
N VAL A 75 -2.91 -19.08 13.92
CA VAL A 75 -2.27 -17.79 13.60
C VAL A 75 -1.36 -17.94 12.37
N ILE A 76 -0.61 -19.04 12.27
CA ILE A 76 0.24 -19.32 11.10
C ILE A 76 -0.62 -19.47 9.84
N LYS A 77 -1.78 -20.16 9.92
CA LYS A 77 -2.72 -20.36 8.81
C LYS A 77 -3.22 -19.02 8.22
N LYS A 78 -3.30 -17.96 9.04
CA LYS A 78 -3.64 -16.59 8.59
C LYS A 78 -2.42 -15.81 8.12
N LEU A 79 -1.35 -15.83 8.90
CA LEU A 79 -0.21 -14.94 8.70
C LEU A 79 0.68 -15.35 7.53
N LEU A 80 0.84 -16.65 7.27
CA LEU A 80 1.69 -17.14 6.20
C LEU A 80 1.18 -16.71 4.82
N PRO A 81 -0.11 -16.92 4.43
CA PRO A 81 -0.61 -16.43 3.16
C PRO A 81 -0.61 -14.90 3.08
N LEU A 82 -0.88 -14.21 4.20
CA LEU A 82 -0.86 -12.75 4.26
C LEU A 82 0.55 -12.20 4.07
N GLY A 83 1.56 -12.80 4.70
CA GLY A 83 2.98 -12.44 4.52
C GLY A 83 3.47 -12.72 3.10
N MET A 84 3.08 -13.84 2.50
CA MET A 84 3.40 -14.17 1.11
C MET A 84 2.73 -13.19 0.12
N MET A 85 1.47 -12.80 0.39
CA MET A 85 0.79 -11.78 -0.40
C MET A 85 1.52 -10.43 -0.31
N PHE A 86 1.96 -10.03 0.89
CA PHE A 86 2.74 -8.82 1.09
C PHE A 86 4.08 -8.84 0.36
N PHE A 87 4.79 -9.97 0.44
CA PHE A 87 6.02 -10.19 -0.33
C PHE A 87 5.81 -9.97 -1.83
N CYS A 88 4.78 -10.58 -2.43
CA CYS A 88 4.48 -10.45 -3.86
C CYS A 88 4.09 -9.01 -4.25
N ILE A 89 3.31 -8.33 -3.40
CA ILE A 89 2.92 -6.94 -3.63
C ILE A 89 4.14 -6.02 -3.63
N LEU A 90 5.07 -6.19 -2.69
CA LEU A 90 6.27 -5.37 -2.58
C LEU A 90 7.31 -5.72 -3.65
N PHE A 91 7.42 -6.98 -4.04
CA PHE A 91 8.24 -7.41 -5.17
C PHE A 91 7.81 -6.66 -6.44
N ASN A 92 6.50 -6.68 -6.76
CA ASN A 92 5.95 -5.93 -7.89
C ASN A 92 6.15 -4.42 -7.75
N TYR A 93 5.93 -3.87 -6.54
CA TYR A 93 6.13 -2.44 -6.27
C TYR A 93 7.55 -1.99 -6.57
N THR A 94 8.55 -2.76 -6.18
CA THR A 94 9.97 -2.42 -6.42
C THR A 94 10.28 -2.41 -7.91
N ILE A 95 9.87 -3.45 -8.65
CA ILE A 95 10.07 -3.52 -10.10
C ILE A 95 9.41 -2.33 -10.81
N LEU A 96 8.15 -2.04 -10.46
CA LEU A 96 7.39 -0.95 -11.08
C LEU A 96 7.99 0.41 -10.78
N ARG A 97 8.44 0.62 -9.53
CA ARG A 97 9.06 1.87 -9.07
C ARG A 97 10.35 2.17 -9.85
N ASP A 98 11.23 1.18 -9.97
CA ASP A 98 12.50 1.35 -10.66
C ASP A 98 12.28 1.49 -12.18
N THR A 99 11.39 0.69 -12.75
CA THR A 99 11.08 0.73 -14.19
C THR A 99 10.46 2.06 -14.62
N LYS A 100 9.55 2.65 -13.84
CA LYS A 100 8.88 3.91 -14.22
C LYS A 100 9.86 5.07 -14.32
N ASP A 101 10.80 5.17 -13.36
CA ASP A 101 11.78 6.27 -13.35
C ASP A 101 12.76 6.13 -14.53
N VAL A 102 13.29 4.93 -14.78
CA VAL A 102 14.15 4.67 -15.94
C VAL A 102 13.43 4.93 -17.25
N LEU A 103 12.18 4.47 -17.41
CA LEU A 103 11.40 4.62 -18.63
C LEU A 103 11.19 6.09 -19.02
N VAL A 104 10.88 6.94 -18.02
CA VAL A 104 10.63 8.37 -18.24
C VAL A 104 11.93 9.14 -18.49
N VAL A 105 12.98 8.85 -17.73
CA VAL A 105 14.27 9.56 -17.86
C VAL A 105 14.99 9.22 -19.16
N THR A 106 14.89 7.97 -19.61
CA THR A 106 15.54 7.51 -20.86
C THR A 106 14.70 7.71 -22.11
N ALA A 107 13.50 8.29 -21.99
CA ALA A 107 12.62 8.56 -23.12
C ALA A 107 13.23 9.59 -24.09
N PRO A 108 12.88 9.55 -25.40
CA PRO A 108 13.37 10.50 -26.39
C PRO A 108 13.06 11.95 -26.00
N LYS A 109 14.10 12.81 -26.04
CA LYS A 109 14.01 14.25 -25.68
C LYS A 109 13.42 14.48 -24.27
N SER A 110 13.76 13.63 -23.32
CA SER A 110 13.36 13.66 -21.92
C SER A 110 14.60 13.57 -21.03
N GLY A 111 14.42 13.84 -19.75
CA GLY A 111 15.47 13.77 -18.74
C GLY A 111 14.88 13.73 -17.32
N ALA A 112 15.73 13.80 -16.30
CA ALA A 112 15.29 13.75 -14.92
C ALA A 112 14.45 14.96 -14.50
N GLU A 113 14.58 16.09 -15.18
CA GLU A 113 13.82 17.33 -14.96
C GLU A 113 12.32 17.20 -15.21
N ILE A 114 11.89 16.15 -15.94
CA ILE A 114 10.47 15.90 -16.21
C ILE A 114 9.74 15.34 -14.97
N ILE A 115 10.45 14.70 -14.04
CA ILE A 115 9.85 14.00 -12.89
C ILE A 115 9.03 14.94 -11.98
N PRO A 116 9.49 16.13 -11.59
CA PRO A 116 8.69 17.06 -10.79
C PRO A 116 7.40 17.49 -11.49
N PHE A 117 7.48 17.75 -12.81
CA PHE A 117 6.31 18.13 -13.61
C PHE A 117 5.31 16.97 -13.70
N LEU A 118 5.80 15.75 -13.93
CA LEU A 118 4.97 14.55 -13.97
C LEU A 118 4.26 14.29 -12.64
N LYS A 119 4.96 14.46 -11.53
CA LYS A 119 4.37 14.28 -10.19
C LYS A 119 3.30 15.32 -9.90
N THR A 120 3.53 16.58 -10.27
CA THR A 120 2.62 17.68 -9.95
C THR A 120 1.42 17.73 -10.91
N TYR A 121 1.66 17.67 -12.21
CA TYR A 121 0.62 17.95 -13.20
C TYR A 121 -0.12 16.70 -13.69
N VAL A 122 0.47 15.51 -13.56
CA VAL A 122 -0.14 14.26 -14.03
C VAL A 122 -0.52 13.35 -12.86
N ASN A 123 0.43 13.04 -11.98
CA ASN A 123 0.22 12.07 -10.90
C ASN A 123 -0.73 12.60 -9.82
N LEU A 124 -0.61 13.87 -9.43
CA LEU A 124 -1.48 14.45 -8.40
C LEU A 124 -2.96 14.48 -8.82
N PRO A 125 -3.35 14.99 -10.01
CA PRO A 125 -4.73 14.90 -10.47
C PRO A 125 -5.23 13.45 -10.61
N ALA A 126 -4.38 12.54 -11.12
CA ALA A 126 -4.72 11.13 -11.24
C ALA A 126 -4.97 10.47 -9.88
N ALA A 127 -4.16 10.77 -8.85
CA ALA A 127 -4.34 10.26 -7.50
C ALA A 127 -5.64 10.78 -6.85
N ILE A 128 -5.99 12.05 -7.08
CA ILE A 128 -7.27 12.63 -6.61
C ILE A 128 -8.43 11.93 -7.32
N GLY A 129 -8.37 11.80 -8.65
CA GLY A 129 -9.39 11.12 -9.45
C GLY A 129 -9.57 9.66 -9.03
N PHE A 130 -8.46 8.95 -8.79
CA PHE A 130 -8.49 7.58 -8.31
C PHE A 130 -9.12 7.47 -6.90
N THR A 131 -8.85 8.41 -6.00
CA THR A 131 -9.44 8.43 -4.65
C THR A 131 -10.97 8.55 -4.72
N VAL A 132 -11.48 9.41 -5.60
CA VAL A 132 -12.93 9.56 -5.84
C VAL A 132 -13.50 8.27 -6.45
N PHE A 133 -12.82 7.70 -7.44
CA PHE A 133 -13.21 6.43 -8.07
C PHE A 133 -13.26 5.28 -7.05
N TYR A 134 -12.21 5.13 -6.22
CA TYR A 134 -12.14 4.13 -5.16
C TYR A 134 -13.28 4.28 -4.16
N SER A 135 -13.57 5.51 -3.71
CA SER A 135 -14.67 5.78 -2.79
C SER A 135 -16.04 5.35 -3.37
N ARG A 136 -16.27 5.63 -4.66
CA ARG A 136 -17.50 5.18 -5.35
C ARG A 136 -17.56 3.65 -5.45
N LEU A 137 -16.43 3.01 -5.76
CA LEU A 137 -16.33 1.56 -5.89
C LEU A 137 -16.62 0.86 -4.56
N CYS A 138 -16.08 1.37 -3.45
CA CYS A 138 -16.34 0.84 -2.10
C CYS A 138 -17.81 0.98 -1.66
N ASN A 139 -18.51 2.02 -2.16
CA ASN A 139 -19.92 2.19 -1.87
C ASN A 139 -20.82 1.27 -2.73
N ALA A 140 -20.38 0.93 -3.94
CA ALA A 140 -21.16 0.14 -4.90
C ALA A 140 -20.95 -1.37 -4.75
N LEU A 141 -19.74 -1.81 -4.37
CA LEU A 141 -19.34 -3.22 -4.38
C LEU A 141 -18.96 -3.74 -2.99
N PRO A 142 -19.15 -5.04 -2.73
CA PRO A 142 -18.61 -5.70 -1.54
C PRO A 142 -17.06 -5.71 -1.60
N GLN A 143 -16.42 -5.66 -0.44
CA GLN A 143 -14.96 -5.50 -0.30
C GLN A 143 -14.14 -6.53 -1.10
N ALA A 144 -14.61 -7.78 -1.18
CA ALA A 144 -13.94 -8.80 -1.97
C ALA A 144 -13.91 -8.46 -3.47
N GLN A 145 -15.03 -7.92 -4.01
CA GLN A 145 -15.11 -7.52 -5.41
C GLN A 145 -14.30 -6.25 -5.68
N VAL A 146 -14.24 -5.30 -4.73
CA VAL A 146 -13.39 -4.10 -4.83
C VAL A 146 -11.94 -4.49 -5.06
N PHE A 147 -11.44 -5.49 -4.32
CA PHE A 147 -10.05 -5.97 -4.47
C PHE A 147 -9.76 -6.41 -5.91
N TYR A 148 -10.59 -7.27 -6.48
CA TYR A 148 -10.43 -7.74 -7.86
C TYR A 148 -10.64 -6.64 -8.89
N SER A 149 -11.64 -5.79 -8.70
CA SER A 149 -11.97 -4.68 -9.62
C SER A 149 -10.85 -3.65 -9.73
N ILE A 150 -9.98 -3.56 -8.73
CA ILE A 150 -8.81 -2.69 -8.78
C ILE A 150 -7.60 -3.45 -9.33
N LEU A 151 -7.34 -4.67 -8.84
CA LEU A 151 -6.11 -5.38 -9.18
C LEU A 151 -6.08 -5.84 -10.65
N ILE A 152 -7.22 -6.31 -11.18
CA ILE A 152 -7.31 -6.80 -12.57
C ILE A 152 -6.95 -5.71 -13.59
N PRO A 153 -7.49 -4.47 -13.55
CA PRO A 153 -7.10 -3.41 -14.46
C PRO A 153 -5.62 -3.06 -14.40
N PHE A 154 -5.01 -3.04 -13.19
CA PHE A 154 -3.58 -2.82 -13.04
C PHE A 154 -2.76 -3.89 -13.76
N LEU A 155 -3.06 -5.17 -13.53
CA LEU A 155 -2.33 -6.28 -14.15
C LEU A 155 -2.53 -6.32 -15.66
N THR A 156 -3.76 -6.07 -16.12
CA THR A 156 -4.07 -5.98 -17.57
C THR A 156 -3.29 -4.85 -18.20
N PHE A 157 -3.22 -3.68 -17.57
CA PHE A 157 -2.45 -2.55 -18.07
C PHE A 157 -0.95 -2.87 -18.17
N PHE A 158 -0.33 -3.41 -17.10
CA PHE A 158 1.10 -3.73 -17.13
C PHE A 158 1.43 -4.83 -18.13
N GLY A 159 0.57 -5.86 -18.24
CA GLY A 159 0.73 -6.89 -19.27
C GLY A 159 0.60 -6.35 -20.68
N ALA A 160 -0.41 -5.53 -20.93
CA ALA A 160 -0.61 -4.85 -22.21
C ALA A 160 0.54 -3.87 -22.52
N PHE A 161 1.07 -3.18 -21.51
CA PHE A 161 2.18 -2.25 -21.69
C PHE A 161 3.44 -2.98 -22.18
N GLY A 162 3.83 -4.07 -21.51
CA GLY A 162 5.00 -4.85 -21.93
C GLY A 162 4.81 -5.58 -23.25
N GLY A 163 3.60 -6.09 -23.53
CA GLY A 163 3.30 -6.91 -24.71
C GLY A 163 2.96 -6.11 -25.97
N PHE A 164 2.21 -5.01 -25.83
CA PHE A 164 1.62 -4.28 -26.95
C PHE A 164 2.01 -2.80 -26.97
N ILE A 165 1.76 -2.04 -25.91
CA ILE A 165 1.91 -0.57 -25.93
C ILE A 165 3.34 -0.17 -26.20
N TYR A 166 4.31 -0.79 -25.55
CA TYR A 166 5.72 -0.46 -25.74
C TYR A 166 6.26 -0.83 -27.14
N PRO A 167 5.99 -2.01 -27.70
CA PRO A 167 6.39 -2.31 -29.08
C PRO A 167 5.80 -1.34 -30.12
N PHE A 168 4.56 -0.88 -29.93
CA PHE A 168 3.88 0.05 -30.83
C PHE A 168 4.11 1.53 -30.48
N ARG A 169 5.05 1.87 -29.60
CA ARG A 169 5.32 3.23 -29.12
C ARG A 169 5.52 4.26 -30.24
N ASN A 170 6.19 3.87 -31.33
CA ASN A 170 6.48 4.77 -32.46
C ASN A 170 5.21 5.24 -33.19
N TYR A 171 4.15 4.42 -33.19
CA TYR A 171 2.85 4.78 -33.75
C TYR A 171 1.98 5.56 -32.78
N LEU A 172 2.13 5.29 -31.47
CA LEU A 172 1.32 5.89 -30.42
C LEU A 172 1.81 7.28 -30.00
N HIS A 173 3.10 7.55 -30.18
CA HIS A 173 3.71 8.81 -29.74
C HIS A 173 3.60 9.89 -30.80
N PRO A 174 3.03 11.08 -30.49
CA PRO A 174 2.85 12.17 -31.43
C PRO A 174 4.15 12.98 -31.64
N HIS A 175 5.18 12.38 -32.26
CA HIS A 175 6.50 12.99 -32.43
C HIS A 175 6.45 14.30 -33.21
N ALA A 176 5.74 14.34 -34.35
CA ALA A 176 5.63 15.50 -35.16
C ALA A 176 4.93 16.68 -34.48
N ALA A 177 3.82 16.40 -33.78
CA ALA A 177 3.11 17.43 -33.00
C ALA A 177 3.96 17.98 -31.86
N ALA A 178 4.71 17.11 -31.18
CA ALA A 178 5.60 17.52 -30.09
C ALA A 178 6.80 18.34 -30.61
N ASP A 179 7.33 18.04 -31.82
CA ASP A 179 8.39 18.84 -32.46
C ASP A 179 7.88 20.22 -32.87
N PHE A 180 6.67 20.30 -33.43
CA PHE A 180 6.00 21.56 -33.72
C PHE A 180 5.82 22.43 -32.47
N LEU A 181 5.34 21.86 -31.35
CA LEU A 181 5.21 22.58 -30.11
C LEU A 181 6.55 23.03 -29.54
N ALA A 182 7.60 22.20 -29.63
CA ALA A 182 8.93 22.54 -29.14
C ALA A 182 9.59 23.68 -29.94
N HIS A 183 9.23 23.84 -31.21
CA HIS A 183 9.73 24.92 -32.02
C HIS A 183 9.02 26.26 -31.76
N ASN A 184 7.73 26.22 -31.45
CA ASN A 184 6.89 27.42 -31.31
C ASN A 184 6.72 27.91 -29.86
N LEU A 185 7.04 27.09 -28.84
CA LEU A 185 6.86 27.43 -27.44
C LEU A 185 8.19 27.73 -26.74
N PRO A 186 8.19 28.61 -25.72
CA PRO A 186 9.37 28.87 -24.91
C PRO A 186 9.95 27.61 -24.26
N THR A 187 11.25 27.61 -23.96
CA THR A 187 11.99 26.48 -23.38
C THR A 187 11.42 25.99 -22.05
N PHE A 188 10.72 26.86 -21.31
CA PHE A 188 10.02 26.49 -20.06
C PHE A 188 8.99 25.37 -20.24
N PHE A 189 8.40 25.25 -21.44
CA PHE A 189 7.40 24.22 -21.74
C PHE A 189 8.01 22.87 -22.17
N LEU A 190 9.33 22.79 -22.38
CA LEU A 190 9.98 21.56 -22.82
C LEU A 190 9.66 20.32 -21.95
N PRO A 191 9.62 20.39 -20.61
CA PRO A 191 9.24 19.22 -19.81
C PRO A 191 7.81 18.77 -20.07
N LEU A 192 6.87 19.69 -20.26
CA LEU A 192 5.46 19.35 -20.55
C LEU A 192 5.32 18.77 -21.96
N ILE A 193 6.08 19.29 -22.93
CA ILE A 193 6.13 18.77 -24.29
C ILE A 193 6.73 17.36 -24.30
N ALA A 194 7.74 17.09 -23.49
CA ALA A 194 8.32 15.76 -23.35
C ALA A 194 7.33 14.76 -22.72
N ILE A 195 6.50 15.19 -21.77
CA ILE A 195 5.38 14.37 -21.23
C ILE A 195 4.38 14.06 -22.34
N PHE A 196 3.97 15.06 -23.12
CA PHE A 196 3.04 14.88 -24.23
C PHE A 196 3.62 13.97 -25.31
N ARG A 197 4.90 14.15 -25.68
CA ARG A 197 5.62 13.30 -26.63
C ARG A 197 5.59 11.82 -26.21
N ASN A 198 5.85 11.55 -24.94
CA ASN A 198 5.98 10.20 -24.38
C ASN A 198 4.79 9.86 -23.47
N TRP A 199 3.58 10.23 -23.86
CA TRP A 199 2.39 10.13 -22.99
C TRP A 199 2.13 8.73 -22.45
N THR A 200 2.46 7.66 -23.21
CA THR A 200 2.26 6.28 -22.72
C THR A 200 3.18 5.97 -21.53
N TYR A 201 4.38 6.57 -21.49
CA TYR A 201 5.30 6.42 -20.35
C TYR A 201 4.84 7.24 -19.15
N ALA A 202 4.21 8.39 -19.39
CA ALA A 202 3.57 9.16 -18.32
C ALA A 202 2.40 8.39 -17.69
N VAL A 203 1.57 7.71 -18.50
CA VAL A 203 0.51 6.82 -18.00
C VAL A 203 1.10 5.66 -17.20
N PHE A 204 2.17 5.02 -17.72
CA PHE A 204 2.87 3.96 -16.97
C PHE A 204 3.39 4.46 -15.61
N TYR A 205 3.97 5.66 -15.59
CA TYR A 205 4.46 6.29 -14.37
C TYR A 205 3.34 6.44 -13.32
N VAL A 206 2.20 6.98 -13.74
CA VAL A 206 1.02 7.15 -12.86
C VAL A 206 0.51 5.81 -12.34
N MET A 207 0.36 4.82 -13.22
CA MET A 207 -0.11 3.49 -12.82
C MET A 207 0.85 2.82 -11.82
N ALA A 208 2.17 2.97 -12.01
CA ALA A 208 3.17 2.45 -11.08
C ALA A 208 3.15 3.16 -9.71
N GLU A 209 2.95 4.50 -9.68
CA GLU A 209 2.77 5.24 -8.42
C GLU A 209 1.48 4.86 -7.70
N LEU A 210 0.39 4.68 -8.45
CA LEU A 210 -0.89 4.25 -7.89
C LEU A 210 -0.81 2.82 -7.33
N TRP A 211 0.03 1.93 -7.90
CA TRP A 211 0.26 0.61 -7.31
C TRP A 211 0.72 0.71 -5.85
N GLY A 212 1.74 1.54 -5.57
CA GLY A 212 2.25 1.75 -4.21
C GLY A 212 1.21 2.35 -3.26
N SER A 213 0.50 3.38 -3.68
CA SER A 213 -0.48 4.06 -2.83
C SER A 213 -1.76 3.26 -2.65
N VAL A 214 -2.22 2.53 -3.66
CA VAL A 214 -3.51 1.82 -3.65
C VAL A 214 -3.34 0.37 -3.21
N VAL A 215 -2.50 -0.41 -3.91
CA VAL A 215 -2.39 -1.85 -3.65
C VAL A 215 -1.68 -2.10 -2.33
N VAL A 216 -0.55 -1.43 -2.08
CA VAL A 216 0.21 -1.61 -0.83
C VAL A 216 -0.54 -0.97 0.35
N SER A 217 -0.90 0.31 0.25
CA SER A 217 -1.37 1.08 1.41
C SER A 217 -2.86 0.90 1.70
N VAL A 218 -3.70 0.73 0.68
CA VAL A 218 -5.15 0.64 0.86
C VAL A 218 -5.64 -0.81 0.81
N LEU A 219 -5.35 -1.55 -0.25
CA LEU A 219 -5.89 -2.90 -0.42
C LEU A 219 -5.27 -3.88 0.58
N PHE A 220 -3.95 -3.93 0.68
CA PHE A 220 -3.28 -4.88 1.56
C PHE A 220 -3.55 -4.59 3.03
N TRP A 221 -3.26 -3.36 3.50
CA TRP A 221 -3.46 -3.03 4.91
C TRP A 221 -4.93 -3.01 5.31
N GLY A 222 -5.84 -2.64 4.39
CA GLY A 222 -7.28 -2.76 4.61
C GLY A 222 -7.68 -4.21 4.88
N PHE A 223 -7.20 -5.14 4.07
CA PHE A 223 -7.44 -6.58 4.21
C PHE A 223 -6.74 -7.17 5.46
N ALA A 224 -5.48 -6.83 5.69
CA ALA A 224 -4.73 -7.28 6.86
C ALA A 224 -5.42 -6.88 8.18
N ASN A 225 -5.90 -5.64 8.27
CA ASN A 225 -6.62 -5.14 9.45
C ASN A 225 -8.04 -5.71 9.61
N GLU A 226 -8.62 -6.25 8.54
CA GLU A 226 -9.90 -6.97 8.62
C GLU A 226 -9.73 -8.35 9.24
N ILE A 227 -8.62 -9.04 8.94
CA ILE A 227 -8.37 -10.42 9.35
C ILE A 227 -7.71 -10.49 10.72
N ALA A 228 -6.69 -9.66 10.98
CA ALA A 228 -5.91 -9.70 12.20
C ALA A 228 -6.62 -8.98 13.34
N THR A 229 -6.54 -9.57 14.54
CA THR A 229 -6.91 -8.88 15.78
C THR A 229 -5.83 -7.86 16.16
N VAL A 230 -6.18 -6.88 17.01
CA VAL A 230 -5.21 -5.86 17.48
C VAL A 230 -3.99 -6.48 18.17
N GLN A 231 -4.21 -7.58 18.93
CA GLN A 231 -3.14 -8.30 19.62
C GLN A 231 -2.23 -9.05 18.64
N GLU A 232 -2.81 -9.73 17.63
CA GLU A 232 -2.06 -10.38 16.57
C GLU A 232 -1.27 -9.35 15.76
N ALA A 233 -1.88 -8.21 15.43
CA ALA A 233 -1.22 -7.14 14.69
C ALA A 233 0.02 -6.62 15.44
N LYS A 234 -0.10 -6.28 16.73
CA LYS A 234 1.05 -5.82 17.53
C LYS A 234 2.20 -6.81 17.57
N LYS A 235 1.90 -8.12 17.60
CA LYS A 235 2.90 -9.18 17.71
C LYS A 235 3.55 -9.53 16.37
N TYR A 236 2.78 -9.54 15.28
CA TYR A 236 3.20 -10.16 14.02
C TYR A 236 3.44 -9.17 12.87
N TYR A 237 2.94 -7.92 12.93
CA TYR A 237 3.21 -6.95 11.86
C TYR A 237 4.70 -6.60 11.67
N PRO A 238 5.56 -6.63 12.71
CA PRO A 238 7.01 -6.52 12.49
C PRO A 238 7.58 -7.58 11.53
N LEU A 239 6.98 -8.78 11.48
CA LEU A 239 7.37 -9.83 10.54
C LEU A 239 7.14 -9.42 9.07
N PHE A 240 6.10 -8.61 8.80
CA PHE A 240 5.88 -8.07 7.45
C PHE A 240 6.99 -7.11 7.03
N GLY A 241 7.57 -6.35 7.97
CA GLY A 241 8.77 -5.55 7.69
C GLY A 241 9.97 -6.41 7.26
N PHE A 242 10.15 -7.58 7.87
CA PHE A 242 11.16 -8.54 7.44
C PHE A 242 10.87 -9.09 6.04
N MET A 243 9.61 -9.48 5.76
CA MET A 243 9.17 -9.92 4.43
C MET A 243 9.37 -8.84 3.36
N ALA A 244 9.19 -7.56 3.72
CA ALA A 244 9.46 -6.43 2.85
C ALA A 244 10.94 -6.38 2.40
N ASN A 245 11.87 -6.54 3.34
CA ASN A 245 13.29 -6.55 3.01
C ASN A 245 13.68 -7.75 2.14
N ILE A 246 13.11 -8.92 2.40
CA ILE A 246 13.30 -10.10 1.53
C ILE A 246 12.77 -9.80 0.11
N ALA A 247 11.60 -9.19 -0.02
CA ALA A 247 11.05 -8.82 -1.30
C ALA A 247 11.95 -7.85 -2.09
N LEU A 248 12.57 -6.88 -1.40
CA LEU A 248 13.56 -5.96 -2.00
C LEU A 248 14.78 -6.70 -2.53
N ILE A 249 15.33 -7.65 -1.77
CA ILE A 249 16.49 -8.45 -2.20
C ILE A 249 16.14 -9.26 -3.45
N PHE A 250 15.00 -9.97 -3.43
CA PHE A 250 14.59 -10.82 -4.56
C PHE A 250 14.25 -9.99 -5.80
N SER A 251 13.57 -8.85 -5.67
CA SER A 251 13.28 -7.98 -6.79
C SER A 251 14.55 -7.37 -7.39
N GLY A 252 15.52 -6.96 -6.55
CA GLY A 252 16.81 -6.48 -7.00
C GLY A 252 17.61 -7.54 -7.77
N GLN A 253 17.65 -8.79 -7.28
CA GLN A 253 18.28 -9.90 -7.98
C GLN A 253 17.59 -10.21 -9.31
N TYR A 254 16.26 -10.14 -9.35
CA TYR A 254 15.52 -10.34 -10.59
C TYR A 254 15.80 -9.24 -11.62
N VAL A 255 15.81 -7.97 -11.21
CA VAL A 255 16.16 -6.85 -12.10
C VAL A 255 17.60 -6.99 -12.62
N LYS A 256 18.55 -7.41 -11.76
CA LYS A 256 19.93 -7.72 -12.16
C LYS A 256 19.94 -8.83 -13.20
N LEU A 257 19.26 -9.95 -12.96
CA LEU A 257 19.16 -11.06 -13.91
C LEU A 257 18.65 -10.59 -15.28
N VAL A 258 17.58 -9.78 -15.30
CA VAL A 258 17.03 -9.21 -16.56
C VAL A 258 18.06 -8.29 -17.22
N SER A 259 18.83 -7.53 -16.46
CA SER A 259 19.90 -6.67 -17.00
C SER A 259 21.05 -7.49 -17.59
N ASP A 260 21.45 -8.59 -16.94
CA ASP A 260 22.48 -9.50 -17.43
C ASP A 260 22.04 -10.21 -18.73
N ILE A 261 20.76 -10.60 -18.82
CA ILE A 261 20.19 -11.14 -20.06
C ILE A 261 20.23 -10.08 -21.16
N ARG A 262 19.83 -8.83 -20.84
CA ARG A 262 19.84 -7.71 -21.77
C ARG A 262 21.23 -7.46 -22.37
N SER A 263 22.29 -7.52 -21.57
CA SER A 263 23.65 -7.27 -22.01
C SER A 263 24.18 -8.32 -22.99
N ARG A 264 23.57 -9.51 -23.02
CA ARG A 264 23.94 -10.63 -23.92
C ARG A 264 23.13 -10.66 -25.21
N LEU A 265 22.11 -9.77 -25.35
CA LEU A 265 21.28 -9.74 -26.55
C LEU A 265 22.05 -9.14 -27.73
N PRO A 266 21.85 -9.67 -28.96
CA PRO A 266 22.41 -9.10 -30.18
C PRO A 266 21.91 -7.67 -30.43
N SER A 267 22.75 -6.84 -31.08
CA SER A 267 22.48 -5.42 -31.33
C SER A 267 21.24 -5.12 -32.21
N HIS A 268 20.76 -6.12 -32.97
CA HIS A 268 19.57 -5.99 -33.80
C HIS A 268 18.25 -6.17 -33.06
N VAL A 269 18.29 -6.60 -31.78
CA VAL A 269 17.10 -6.80 -30.96
C VAL A 269 16.87 -5.57 -30.07
N ASP A 270 15.60 -5.11 -29.95
CA ASP A 270 15.23 -4.12 -28.94
C ASP A 270 15.44 -4.68 -27.53
N ALA A 271 16.67 -4.55 -27.05
CA ALA A 271 17.10 -5.12 -25.78
C ALA A 271 16.33 -4.54 -24.58
N TRP A 272 15.93 -3.27 -24.67
CA TRP A 272 15.11 -2.65 -23.63
C TRP A 272 13.66 -3.15 -23.67
N GLY A 273 13.06 -3.27 -24.85
CA GLY A 273 11.73 -3.85 -24.99
C GLY A 273 11.65 -5.30 -24.52
N TYR A 274 12.71 -6.08 -24.76
CA TYR A 274 12.80 -7.45 -24.21
C TYR A 274 12.84 -7.45 -22.69
N SER A 275 13.68 -6.60 -22.07
CA SER A 275 13.76 -6.46 -20.61
C SER A 275 12.42 -6.07 -20.02
N LEU A 276 11.73 -5.12 -20.64
CA LEU A 276 10.43 -4.64 -20.19
C LEU A 276 9.37 -5.75 -20.23
N ARG A 277 9.38 -6.61 -21.25
CA ARG A 277 8.48 -7.78 -21.31
C ARG A 277 8.73 -8.76 -20.17
N LEU A 278 10.00 -9.03 -19.84
CA LEU A 278 10.34 -9.89 -18.71
C LEU A 278 9.90 -9.28 -17.36
N LEU A 279 10.15 -7.98 -17.16
CA LEU A 279 9.74 -7.27 -15.95
C LEU A 279 8.22 -7.25 -15.79
N MET A 280 7.49 -6.89 -16.84
CA MET A 280 6.02 -6.86 -16.80
C MET A 280 5.43 -8.28 -16.72
N GLY A 281 6.06 -9.26 -17.35
CA GLY A 281 5.69 -10.68 -17.21
C GLY A 281 5.77 -11.15 -15.75
N ALA A 282 6.84 -10.78 -15.02
CA ALA A 282 6.95 -11.06 -13.59
C ALA A 282 5.85 -10.35 -12.79
N VAL A 283 5.60 -9.07 -13.06
CA VAL A 283 4.55 -8.28 -12.38
C VAL A 283 3.18 -8.94 -12.55
N VAL A 284 2.83 -9.39 -13.75
CA VAL A 284 1.58 -10.10 -14.03
C VAL A 284 1.53 -11.44 -13.32
N THR A 285 2.61 -12.22 -13.34
CA THR A 285 2.70 -13.53 -12.69
C THR A 285 2.51 -13.42 -11.18
N PHE A 286 3.29 -12.55 -10.52
CA PHE A 286 3.14 -12.32 -9.08
C PHE A 286 1.79 -11.66 -8.73
N GLY A 287 1.28 -10.80 -9.60
CA GLY A 287 -0.05 -10.21 -9.45
C GLY A 287 -1.18 -11.25 -9.52
N THR A 288 -1.09 -12.20 -10.43
CA THR A 288 -2.03 -13.34 -10.52
C THR A 288 -1.92 -14.23 -9.28
N PHE A 289 -0.71 -14.44 -8.77
CA PHE A 289 -0.48 -15.17 -7.53
C PHE A 289 -1.10 -14.44 -6.31
N ILE A 290 -1.02 -13.11 -6.24
CA ILE A 290 -1.71 -12.30 -5.22
C ILE A 290 -3.23 -12.55 -5.27
N MET A 291 -3.85 -12.59 -6.47
CA MET A 291 -5.27 -12.90 -6.61
C MET A 291 -5.61 -14.30 -6.12
N GLY A 292 -4.75 -15.28 -6.42
CA GLY A 292 -4.89 -16.66 -5.95
C GLY A 292 -4.82 -16.77 -4.42
N LEU A 293 -3.84 -16.12 -3.80
CA LEU A 293 -3.70 -16.05 -2.33
C LEU A 293 -4.91 -15.37 -1.68
N TYR A 294 -5.38 -14.27 -2.26
CA TYR A 294 -6.56 -13.58 -1.77
C TYR A 294 -7.80 -14.47 -1.84
N SER A 295 -8.01 -15.16 -2.97
CA SER A 295 -9.10 -16.13 -3.14
C SER A 295 -8.99 -17.29 -2.13
N HIS A 296 -7.79 -17.83 -1.93
CA HIS A 296 -7.54 -18.87 -0.94
C HIS A 296 -7.90 -18.41 0.48
N MET A 297 -7.49 -17.19 0.85
CA MET A 297 -7.81 -16.63 2.17
C MET A 297 -9.31 -16.40 2.35
N GLN A 298 -10.00 -15.91 1.31
CA GLN A 298 -11.45 -15.70 1.35
C GLN A 298 -12.21 -17.02 1.55
N ARG A 299 -11.78 -18.11 0.90
CA ARG A 299 -12.49 -19.40 0.92
C ARG A 299 -12.13 -20.26 2.13
N ASN A 300 -10.85 -20.29 2.53
CA ASN A 300 -10.35 -21.27 3.51
C ASN A 300 -10.04 -20.68 4.88
N VAL A 301 -9.70 -19.38 4.96
CA VAL A 301 -9.32 -18.73 6.22
C VAL A 301 -10.49 -17.98 6.82
N LEU A 302 -11.22 -17.22 6.01
CA LEU A 302 -12.32 -16.40 6.49
C LEU A 302 -13.65 -17.17 6.65
N THR A 303 -13.72 -18.42 6.16
CA THR A 303 -14.87 -19.32 6.38
C THR A 303 -14.68 -20.17 7.63
N ASP A 304 -13.44 -20.32 8.12
CA ASP A 304 -13.13 -21.10 9.31
C ASP A 304 -13.52 -20.34 10.59
N PRO A 305 -14.50 -20.83 11.39
CA PRO A 305 -14.97 -20.15 12.60
C PRO A 305 -13.87 -19.87 13.62
N GLU A 306 -12.84 -20.73 13.65
CA GLU A 306 -11.71 -20.57 14.56
C GLU A 306 -10.74 -19.45 14.15
N CYS A 307 -10.78 -19.06 12.88
CA CYS A 307 -9.92 -18.04 12.30
C CYS A 307 -10.60 -16.66 12.20
N VAL A 308 -11.93 -16.61 12.34
CA VAL A 308 -12.70 -15.36 12.20
C VAL A 308 -12.50 -14.47 13.42
N ASN A 309 -12.23 -13.18 13.18
CA ASN A 309 -12.22 -12.17 14.23
C ASN A 309 -13.66 -11.93 14.72
N PRO A 310 -14.00 -12.18 16.01
CA PRO A 310 -15.37 -12.03 16.52
C PRO A 310 -15.93 -10.60 16.35
N ASN A 311 -15.07 -9.60 16.21
CA ASN A 311 -15.48 -8.21 15.97
C ASN A 311 -15.74 -7.88 14.48
N ARG A 312 -15.56 -8.83 13.56
CA ARG A 312 -15.69 -8.60 12.11
C ARG A 312 -17.12 -8.23 11.71
N GLU A 313 -18.10 -8.94 12.25
CA GLU A 313 -19.51 -8.68 11.94
C GLU A 313 -19.99 -7.32 12.48
N GLN A 314 -19.52 -6.92 13.66
CA GLN A 314 -19.82 -5.60 14.20
C GLN A 314 -19.20 -4.47 13.40
N LYS A 315 -17.96 -4.65 12.88
CA LYS A 315 -17.31 -3.70 11.97
C LYS A 315 -18.07 -3.60 10.65
N ARG A 316 -18.48 -4.73 10.06
CA ARG A 316 -19.27 -4.74 8.80
C ARG A 316 -20.61 -4.02 8.93
N LYS A 317 -21.32 -4.18 10.05
CA LYS A 317 -22.58 -3.47 10.31
C LYS A 317 -22.38 -1.97 10.49
N LYS A 318 -21.29 -1.52 11.12
CA LYS A 318 -20.96 -0.10 11.29
C LYS A 318 -20.47 0.59 10.02
N THR A 319 -19.86 -0.13 9.09
CA THR A 319 -19.29 0.44 7.84
C THR A 319 -20.32 0.62 6.73
N LYS A 320 -21.56 0.16 6.91
CA LYS A 320 -22.65 0.28 5.90
C LYS A 320 -23.30 1.66 5.79
N THR A 321 -22.90 2.63 6.57
CA THR A 321 -23.33 4.03 6.36
C THR A 321 -22.54 4.61 5.18
N SER A 322 -23.10 4.51 3.98
CA SER A 322 -22.55 5.18 2.80
C SER A 322 -22.67 6.69 2.99
N MET A 323 -21.56 7.34 3.32
CA MET A 323 -21.51 8.80 3.38
C MET A 323 -21.10 9.34 2.02
N SER A 324 -21.76 10.38 1.54
CA SER A 324 -21.34 11.09 0.33
C SER A 324 -19.98 11.76 0.56
N VAL A 325 -19.25 12.05 -0.51
CA VAL A 325 -17.94 12.72 -0.42
C VAL A 325 -18.06 14.07 0.32
N GLY A 326 -19.16 14.78 0.12
CA GLY A 326 -19.46 16.04 0.82
C GLY A 326 -19.69 15.85 2.31
N GLU A 327 -20.48 14.85 2.70
CA GLU A 327 -20.75 14.50 4.11
C GLU A 327 -19.48 14.02 4.81
N SER A 328 -18.64 13.22 4.14
CA SER A 328 -17.35 12.78 4.65
C SER A 328 -16.42 13.97 4.91
N ALA A 329 -16.34 14.93 3.97
CA ALA A 329 -15.57 16.16 4.14
C ALA A 329 -16.10 17.02 5.30
N GLN A 330 -17.43 17.12 5.45
CA GLN A 330 -18.07 17.88 6.53
C GLN A 330 -17.87 17.20 7.90
N PHE A 331 -17.95 15.86 7.95
CA PHE A 331 -17.66 15.08 9.15
C PHE A 331 -16.21 15.25 9.60
N LEU A 332 -15.24 15.19 8.67
CA LEU A 332 -13.83 15.43 8.94
C LEU A 332 -13.58 16.86 9.43
N ALA A 333 -14.24 17.87 8.84
CA ALA A 333 -14.11 19.26 9.27
C ALA A 333 -14.72 19.54 10.65
N LYS A 334 -15.79 18.83 11.03
CA LYS A 334 -16.45 18.92 12.35
C LYS A 334 -15.76 18.07 13.41
N SER A 335 -14.94 17.11 13.05
CA SER A 335 -14.27 16.22 13.99
C SER A 335 -13.31 16.97 14.91
N LYS A 336 -13.63 16.99 16.22
CA LYS A 336 -12.84 17.61 17.29
C LYS A 336 -11.42 17.04 17.34
N TYR A 337 -11.25 15.76 16.97
CA TYR A 337 -9.97 15.06 16.91
C TYR A 337 -9.00 15.63 15.87
N ILE A 338 -9.51 15.97 14.68
CA ILE A 338 -8.71 16.56 13.60
C ILE A 338 -8.41 18.04 13.88
N ARG A 339 -9.33 18.73 14.57
CA ARG A 339 -9.16 20.12 14.97
C ARG A 339 -8.18 20.30 16.13
N SER A 340 -8.03 19.30 17.01
CA SER A 340 -7.14 19.32 18.17
C SER A 340 -5.70 18.90 17.86
N TYR A 341 -5.37 18.50 16.62
CA TYR A 341 -3.98 18.33 16.21
C TYR A 341 -3.36 19.72 16.07
N PRO A 342 -2.42 20.12 16.98
CA PRO A 342 -1.85 21.45 16.94
C PRO A 342 -1.08 21.65 15.62
N PRO A 343 -1.14 22.82 15.00
CA PRO A 343 -0.39 23.15 13.78
C PRO A 343 1.13 23.19 13.97
N CYS A 344 1.63 22.79 15.14
CA CYS A 344 3.05 22.87 15.51
C CYS A 344 3.99 21.95 14.70
N LEU A 345 3.49 21.08 13.81
CA LEU A 345 4.33 20.27 12.92
C LEU A 345 4.71 21.00 11.61
N TRP A 346 4.22 22.22 11.37
CA TRP A 346 4.53 23.01 10.16
C TRP A 346 5.66 24.03 10.33
N TYR A 347 6.23 24.16 11.55
CA TYR A 347 7.24 25.18 11.84
C TYR A 347 8.55 24.58 12.40
N ARG A 348 9.05 23.52 11.80
CA ARG A 348 10.43 23.06 12.02
C ARG A 348 10.98 22.44 10.74
N HIS A 349 11.37 23.30 9.86
CA HIS A 349 12.58 23.32 9.01
C HIS A 349 12.47 24.47 8.01
#